data_254810907bf15968cb1b0350c494d247
#
_entry.id   254810907bf15968cb1b0350c494d247
#
_cell.length_a   1.000
_cell.length_b   1.000
_cell.length_c   1.000
_cell.angle_alpha   90.00
_cell.angle_beta   90.00
_cell.angle_gamma   90.00
#
_symmetry.space_group_name_H-M   'P 1'
#
loop_
_entity.id
_entity.type
_entity.pdbx_description
1 polymer ?
#
loop_
_entity_poly.entity_id
_entity_poly.type
_entity_poly.pdbx_seq_one_letter_code
_entity_poly.pdbx_strand_id
1 'polypeptide(L)'
;EQLSFSSAKLQEALDRLKCCRDVEGGVILSTCNRSEVYITSRSPRFNGEQIKRFISEVHRIDPGDFAGSFYSFENKAVIEHLYRVSAGLDSQLLGENEILGQVKHAYDEARSARASDPLIERVFDGAIKMGRKVRRETAISRGSTSLSSMAIKLAEKKADLQRQTIL
;
A
#
# COMPACT_ATOMS: atom_id res chain seq x y z
N GLU A 1 4.21 11.47 -5.02
CA GLU A 1 3.27 11.56 -6.17
C GLU A 1 3.82 10.92 -7.45
N GLN A 2 5.13 11.01 -7.75
CA GLN A 2 5.73 10.46 -8.98
C GLN A 2 5.59 8.92 -9.10
N LEU A 3 5.52 8.20 -7.99
CA LEU A 3 5.42 6.74 -7.93
C LEU A 3 4.00 6.24 -7.68
N SER A 4 2.98 7.09 -7.77
CA SER A 4 1.59 6.66 -7.60
C SER A 4 1.07 5.97 -8.87
N PHE A 5 0.26 4.94 -8.68
CA PHE A 5 -0.37 4.22 -9.79
C PHE A 5 -1.79 4.74 -10.01
N SER A 6 -2.05 5.41 -11.12
CA SER A 6 -3.42 5.64 -11.60
C SER A 6 -4.07 4.29 -11.97
N SER A 7 -5.39 4.23 -12.04
CA SER A 7 -6.09 2.97 -12.36
C SER A 7 -5.60 2.34 -13.68
N ALA A 8 -5.35 3.15 -14.70
CA ALA A 8 -4.83 2.66 -15.99
C ALA A 8 -3.39 2.12 -15.86
N LYS A 9 -2.53 2.83 -15.14
CA LYS A 9 -1.15 2.37 -14.86
C LYS A 9 -1.13 1.12 -13.98
N LEU A 10 -2.04 1.01 -13.02
CA LEU A 10 -2.15 -0.15 -12.15
C LEU A 10 -2.45 -1.41 -12.96
N GLN A 11 -3.42 -1.33 -13.86
CA GLN A 11 -3.76 -2.46 -14.73
C GLN A 11 -2.58 -2.86 -15.62
N GLU A 12 -1.93 -1.88 -16.29
CA GLU A 12 -0.73 -2.13 -17.09
C GLU A 12 0.38 -2.80 -16.27
N ALA A 13 0.61 -2.30 -15.04
CA ALA A 13 1.64 -2.85 -14.15
C ALA A 13 1.33 -4.28 -13.72
N LEU A 14 0.06 -4.59 -13.38
CA LEU A 14 -0.36 -5.96 -13.04
C LEU A 14 -0.20 -6.91 -14.25
N ASP A 15 -0.53 -6.46 -15.46
CA ASP A 15 -0.34 -7.25 -16.66
C ASP A 15 1.15 -7.50 -16.95
N ARG A 16 2.01 -6.51 -16.74
CA ARG A 16 3.47 -6.68 -16.84
C ARG A 16 4.02 -7.64 -15.79
N LEU A 17 3.54 -7.58 -14.54
CA LEU A 17 3.96 -8.51 -13.47
C LEU A 17 3.69 -9.96 -13.85
N LYS A 18 2.52 -10.26 -14.42
CA LYS A 18 2.17 -11.61 -14.90
C LYS A 18 3.11 -12.12 -16.00
N CYS A 19 3.66 -11.21 -16.80
CA CYS A 19 4.59 -11.55 -17.88
C CYS A 19 6.03 -11.71 -17.38
N CYS A 20 6.35 -11.33 -16.14
CA CYS A 20 7.67 -11.51 -15.56
C CYS A 20 7.94 -12.99 -15.30
N ARG A 21 8.97 -13.54 -15.93
CA ARG A 21 9.29 -14.99 -15.93
C ARG A 21 9.40 -15.61 -14.52
N ASP A 22 9.91 -14.84 -13.56
CA ASP A 22 10.19 -15.32 -12.20
C ASP A 22 9.10 -14.93 -11.19
N VAL A 23 8.01 -14.27 -11.61
CA VAL A 23 6.90 -13.87 -10.75
C VAL A 23 5.74 -14.84 -10.92
N GLU A 24 5.24 -15.36 -9.80
CA GLU A 24 4.09 -16.27 -9.76
C GLU A 24 2.80 -15.54 -9.39
N GLY A 25 2.91 -14.54 -8.51
CA GLY A 25 1.80 -13.69 -8.13
C GLY A 25 2.29 -12.33 -7.69
N GLY A 26 1.43 -11.30 -7.80
CA GLY A 26 1.76 -9.96 -7.38
C GLY A 26 0.54 -9.12 -7.04
N VAL A 27 0.71 -8.22 -6.08
CA VAL A 27 -0.25 -7.17 -5.69
C VAL A 27 0.48 -5.84 -5.65
N ILE A 28 -0.14 -4.80 -6.15
CA ILE A 28 0.38 -3.43 -6.10
C ILE A 28 -0.55 -2.60 -5.20
N LEU A 29 -0.03 -2.16 -4.06
CA LEU A 29 -0.70 -1.23 -3.16
C LEU A 29 -0.19 0.19 -3.44
N SER A 30 -1.06 1.07 -3.90
CA SER A 30 -0.74 2.47 -4.15
C SER A 30 -1.70 3.37 -3.38
N THR A 31 -1.13 4.23 -2.55
CA THR A 31 -1.84 5.22 -1.74
C THR A 31 -1.18 6.59 -1.88
N CYS A 32 -1.69 7.62 -1.23
CA CYS A 32 -1.04 8.94 -1.20
C CYS A 32 0.34 8.91 -0.49
N ASN A 33 0.58 7.93 0.39
CA ASN A 33 1.77 7.88 1.25
C ASN A 33 2.76 6.78 0.89
N ARG A 34 2.34 5.76 0.11
CA ARG A 34 3.18 4.61 -0.26
C ARG A 34 2.78 3.98 -1.58
N SER A 35 3.76 3.47 -2.28
CA SER A 35 3.59 2.55 -3.40
C SER A 35 4.40 1.30 -3.11
N GLU A 36 3.73 0.17 -2.94
CA GLU A 36 4.34 -1.11 -2.56
C GLU A 36 3.97 -2.19 -3.58
N VAL A 37 4.95 -3.00 -3.94
CA VAL A 37 4.76 -4.15 -4.84
C VAL A 37 5.07 -5.42 -4.04
N TYR A 38 4.06 -6.24 -3.86
CA TYR A 38 4.18 -7.55 -3.21
C TYR A 38 4.22 -8.61 -4.29
N ILE A 39 5.17 -9.51 -4.21
CA ILE A 39 5.30 -10.60 -5.17
C ILE A 39 5.61 -11.93 -4.51
N THR A 40 5.26 -13.00 -5.20
CA THR A 40 5.78 -14.33 -4.97
C THR A 40 6.66 -14.75 -6.14
N SER A 41 7.77 -15.38 -5.82
CA SER A 41 8.72 -15.89 -6.80
C SER A 41 9.30 -17.22 -6.34
N ARG A 42 9.48 -18.17 -7.27
CA ARG A 42 10.25 -19.40 -7.02
C ARG A 42 11.75 -19.22 -7.23
N SER A 43 12.13 -18.15 -7.89
CA SER A 43 13.53 -17.88 -8.17
C SER A 43 14.23 -17.33 -6.94
N PRO A 44 15.23 -18.02 -6.38
CA PRO A 44 16.02 -17.50 -5.26
C PRO A 44 16.87 -16.28 -5.65
N ARG A 45 16.96 -15.97 -6.95
CA ARG A 45 17.70 -14.82 -7.49
C ARG A 45 16.81 -13.58 -7.63
N PHE A 46 15.50 -13.75 -7.47
CA PHE A 46 14.58 -12.61 -7.54
C PHE A 46 14.70 -11.80 -6.24
N ASN A 47 14.96 -10.52 -6.35
CA ASN A 47 15.21 -9.63 -5.20
C ASN A 47 14.68 -8.21 -5.45
N GLY A 48 14.89 -7.31 -4.50
CA GLY A 48 14.42 -5.93 -4.57
C GLY A 48 14.92 -5.13 -5.78
N GLU A 49 16.07 -5.47 -6.36
CA GLU A 49 16.59 -4.78 -7.56
C GLU A 49 15.74 -5.02 -8.81
N GLN A 50 15.20 -6.23 -8.97
CA GLN A 50 14.26 -6.49 -10.07
C GLN A 50 12.96 -5.70 -9.90
N ILE A 51 12.46 -5.58 -8.67
CA ILE A 51 11.27 -4.74 -8.36
C ILE A 51 11.57 -3.26 -8.59
N LYS A 52 12.73 -2.79 -8.15
CA LYS A 52 13.16 -1.41 -8.38
C LYS A 52 13.19 -1.08 -9.87
N ARG A 53 13.75 -1.98 -10.68
CA ARG A 53 13.76 -1.86 -12.14
C ARG A 53 12.34 -1.87 -12.72
N PHE A 54 11.50 -2.79 -12.29
CA PHE A 54 10.10 -2.85 -12.69
C PHE A 54 9.36 -1.53 -12.41
N ILE A 55 9.51 -0.96 -11.22
CA ILE A 55 8.92 0.34 -10.85
C ILE A 55 9.45 1.45 -11.77
N SER A 56 10.75 1.49 -11.98
CA SER A 56 11.42 2.43 -12.90
C SER A 56 10.83 2.38 -14.32
N GLU A 57 10.67 1.19 -14.87
CA GLU A 57 10.13 0.98 -16.23
C GLU A 57 8.65 1.39 -16.33
N VAL A 58 7.82 1.03 -15.34
CA VAL A 58 6.39 1.38 -15.31
C VAL A 58 6.19 2.88 -15.21
N HIS A 59 6.98 3.55 -14.38
CA HIS A 59 6.87 5.00 -14.17
C HIS A 59 7.71 5.82 -15.14
N ARG A 60 8.63 5.19 -15.91
CA ARG A 60 9.57 5.85 -16.82
C ARG A 60 10.45 6.87 -16.11
N ILE A 61 10.99 6.48 -14.95
CA ILE A 61 11.88 7.28 -14.11
C ILE A 61 13.19 6.54 -13.88
N ASP A 62 14.27 7.29 -13.62
CA ASP A 62 15.56 6.67 -13.29
C ASP A 62 15.49 5.99 -11.91
N PRO A 63 16.02 4.75 -11.73
CA PRO A 63 16.10 4.10 -10.43
C PRO A 63 16.84 4.91 -9.37
N GLY A 64 17.77 5.78 -9.77
CA GLY A 64 18.51 6.69 -8.91
C GLY A 64 17.63 7.75 -8.25
N ASP A 65 16.58 8.22 -8.94
CA ASP A 65 15.71 9.31 -8.47
C ASP A 65 14.91 8.94 -7.22
N PHE A 66 14.70 7.65 -6.97
CA PHE A 66 13.95 7.16 -5.81
C PHE A 66 14.73 6.18 -4.93
N ALA A 67 16.02 5.97 -5.20
CA ALA A 67 16.86 5.02 -4.46
C ALA A 67 16.86 5.27 -2.95
N GLY A 68 16.87 6.54 -2.53
CA GLY A 68 16.83 6.93 -1.12
C GLY A 68 15.49 6.69 -0.41
N SER A 69 14.43 6.46 -1.17
CA SER A 69 13.06 6.17 -0.65
C SER A 69 12.63 4.73 -0.89
N PHE A 70 13.50 3.92 -1.49
CA PHE A 70 13.23 2.52 -1.77
C PHE A 70 13.65 1.63 -0.61
N TYR A 71 12.76 0.73 -0.21
CA TYR A 71 13.04 -0.34 0.74
C TYR A 71 12.53 -1.67 0.19
N SER A 72 13.10 -2.77 0.62
CA SER A 72 12.62 -4.11 0.29
C SER A 72 12.63 -5.00 1.51
N PHE A 73 11.66 -5.88 1.57
CA PHE A 73 11.55 -6.94 2.57
C PHE A 73 11.50 -8.29 1.88
N GLU A 74 11.90 -9.33 2.58
CA GLU A 74 11.87 -10.70 2.07
C GLU A 74 11.25 -11.66 3.08
N ASN A 75 10.61 -12.69 2.57
CA ASN A 75 10.09 -13.80 3.37
C ASN A 75 9.17 -13.34 4.51
N LYS A 76 9.48 -13.71 5.75
CA LYS A 76 8.69 -13.38 6.93
C LYS A 76 8.51 -11.88 7.14
N ALA A 77 9.52 -11.07 6.82
CA ALA A 77 9.46 -9.63 6.99
C ALA A 77 8.40 -8.96 6.11
N VAL A 78 8.13 -9.50 4.90
CA VAL A 78 7.04 -9.05 4.02
C VAL A 78 5.69 -9.26 4.70
N ILE A 79 5.47 -10.45 5.27
CA ILE A 79 4.20 -10.79 5.94
C ILE A 79 3.99 -9.87 7.15
N GLU A 80 5.02 -9.71 7.97
CA GLU A 80 4.97 -8.85 9.13
C GLU A 80 4.67 -7.39 8.75
N HIS A 81 5.34 -6.87 7.73
CA HIS A 81 5.08 -5.53 7.20
C HIS A 81 3.64 -5.37 6.73
N LEU A 82 3.13 -6.26 5.87
CA LEU A 82 1.76 -6.19 5.36
C LEU A 82 0.72 -6.25 6.50
N TYR A 83 0.96 -7.05 7.54
CA TYR A 83 0.08 -7.13 8.70
C TYR A 83 0.08 -5.81 9.50
N ARG A 84 1.24 -5.17 9.67
CA ARG A 84 1.37 -3.85 10.30
C ARG A 84 0.65 -2.77 9.49
N VAL A 85 0.84 -2.76 8.17
CA VAL A 85 0.14 -1.85 7.24
C VAL A 85 -1.37 -2.04 7.34
N SER A 86 -1.85 -3.27 7.22
CA SER A 86 -3.29 -3.60 7.29
C SER A 86 -3.92 -3.24 8.64
N ALA A 87 -3.15 -3.32 9.73
CA ALA A 87 -3.58 -2.90 11.06
C ALA A 87 -3.56 -1.37 11.25
N GLY A 88 -2.92 -0.61 10.35
CA GLY A 88 -2.73 0.83 10.47
C GLY A 88 -1.64 1.22 11.46
N LEU A 89 -0.73 0.28 11.76
CA LEU A 89 0.42 0.51 12.66
C LEU A 89 1.59 1.21 11.96
N ASP A 90 1.57 1.20 10.63
CA ASP A 90 2.61 1.79 9.78
C ASP A 90 2.06 2.97 8.95
N SER A 91 0.99 3.57 9.40
CA SER A 91 0.35 4.73 8.78
C SER A 91 0.82 6.03 9.43
N GLN A 92 0.79 7.15 8.69
CA GLN A 92 1.10 8.49 9.24
C GLN A 92 0.16 8.86 10.39
N LEU A 93 -1.11 8.44 10.29
CA LEU A 93 -2.06 8.50 11.39
C LEU A 93 -2.30 7.08 11.89
N LEU A 94 -1.85 6.83 13.12
CA LEU A 94 -1.97 5.51 13.72
C LEU A 94 -3.45 5.05 13.75
N GLY A 95 -3.70 3.88 13.17
CA GLY A 95 -5.03 3.28 13.17
C GLY A 95 -6.02 3.91 12.17
N GLU A 96 -5.57 4.69 11.18
CA GLU A 96 -6.46 5.20 10.14
C GLU A 96 -7.29 4.08 9.50
N ASN A 97 -8.56 4.35 9.20
CA ASN A 97 -9.48 3.33 8.70
C ASN A 97 -9.30 3.06 7.21
N GLU A 98 -8.74 4.01 6.46
CA GLU A 98 -8.69 3.95 5.00
C GLU A 98 -7.71 2.89 4.49
N ILE A 99 -6.55 2.71 5.16
CA ILE A 99 -5.50 1.79 4.70
C ILE A 99 -5.98 0.34 4.57
N LEU A 100 -6.85 -0.15 5.47
CA LEU A 100 -7.38 -1.50 5.36
C LEU A 100 -8.27 -1.67 4.13
N GLY A 101 -9.05 -0.64 3.81
CA GLY A 101 -9.85 -0.58 2.58
C GLY A 101 -8.96 -0.58 1.34
N GLN A 102 -7.87 0.20 1.37
CA GLN A 102 -6.90 0.28 0.26
C GLN A 102 -6.16 -1.05 0.04
N VAL A 103 -5.73 -1.72 1.12
CA VAL A 103 -5.12 -3.06 1.04
C VAL A 103 -6.10 -4.07 0.42
N LYS A 104 -7.37 -4.05 0.86
CA LYS A 104 -8.39 -4.92 0.28
C LYS A 104 -8.62 -4.61 -1.19
N HIS A 105 -8.75 -3.34 -1.56
CA HIS A 105 -8.94 -2.92 -2.95
C HIS A 105 -7.78 -3.36 -3.85
N ALA A 106 -6.53 -3.13 -3.42
CA ALA A 106 -5.34 -3.57 -4.14
C ALA A 106 -5.33 -5.09 -4.39
N TYR A 107 -5.74 -5.86 -3.40
CA TYR A 107 -5.85 -7.32 -3.52
C TYR A 107 -6.99 -7.73 -4.47
N ASP A 108 -8.16 -7.09 -4.38
CA ASP A 108 -9.30 -7.36 -5.27
C ASP A 108 -8.94 -7.04 -6.74
N GLU A 109 -8.19 -5.95 -7.00
CA GLU A 109 -7.67 -5.60 -8.33
C GLU A 109 -6.70 -6.67 -8.87
N ALA A 110 -5.76 -7.13 -8.05
CA ALA A 110 -4.81 -8.17 -8.45
C ALA A 110 -5.52 -9.50 -8.80
N ARG A 111 -6.54 -9.88 -8.02
CA ARG A 111 -7.37 -11.06 -8.33
C ARG A 111 -8.16 -10.89 -9.63
N SER A 112 -8.76 -9.73 -9.83
CA SER A 112 -9.51 -9.42 -11.05
C SER A 112 -8.63 -9.46 -12.29
N ALA A 113 -7.39 -8.99 -12.16
CA ALA A 113 -6.36 -9.06 -13.19
C ALA A 113 -5.75 -10.46 -13.36
N ARG A 114 -6.11 -11.45 -12.50
CA ARG A 114 -5.48 -12.77 -12.44
C ARG A 114 -3.95 -12.69 -12.22
N ALA A 115 -3.54 -11.74 -11.41
CA ALA A 115 -2.15 -11.51 -11.03
C ALA A 115 -1.80 -12.11 -9.67
N SER A 116 -2.78 -12.63 -8.91
CA SER A 116 -2.54 -13.30 -7.62
C SER A 116 -2.29 -14.80 -7.80
N ASP A 117 -1.51 -15.36 -6.88
CA ASP A 117 -1.30 -16.80 -6.70
C ASP A 117 -1.81 -17.25 -5.32
N PRO A 118 -1.92 -18.57 -5.03
CA PRO A 118 -2.44 -19.07 -3.76
C PRO A 118 -1.68 -18.59 -2.52
N LEU A 119 -0.38 -18.29 -2.63
CA LEU A 119 0.41 -17.79 -1.51
C LEU A 119 0.08 -16.33 -1.20
N ILE A 120 0.06 -15.49 -2.24
CA ILE A 120 -0.40 -14.08 -2.13
C ILE A 120 -1.80 -14.02 -1.53
N GLU A 121 -2.74 -14.85 -2.04
CA GLU A 121 -4.11 -14.87 -1.56
C GLU A 121 -4.18 -15.18 -0.07
N ARG A 122 -3.48 -16.22 0.38
CA ARG A 122 -3.43 -16.59 1.80
C ARG A 122 -2.85 -15.48 2.68
N VAL A 123 -1.80 -14.82 2.22
CA VAL A 123 -1.12 -13.75 2.98
C VAL A 123 -2.01 -12.51 3.08
N PHE A 124 -2.63 -12.09 2.00
CA PHE A 124 -3.53 -10.92 1.98
C PHE A 124 -4.83 -11.17 2.76
N ASP A 125 -5.46 -12.34 2.61
CA ASP A 125 -6.63 -12.72 3.40
C ASP A 125 -6.31 -12.70 4.90
N GLY A 126 -5.15 -13.24 5.28
CA GLY A 126 -4.67 -13.22 6.66
C GLY A 126 -4.47 -11.80 7.19
N ALA A 127 -3.83 -10.93 6.40
CA ALA A 127 -3.57 -9.54 6.76
C ALA A 127 -4.87 -8.72 6.91
N ILE A 128 -5.82 -8.88 5.98
CA ILE A 128 -7.13 -8.22 6.03
C ILE A 128 -7.93 -8.69 7.25
N LYS A 129 -7.93 -10.00 7.53
CA LYS A 129 -8.58 -10.58 8.71
C LYS A 129 -7.96 -10.05 10.01
N MET A 130 -6.64 -9.96 10.06
CA MET A 130 -5.92 -9.42 11.21
C MET A 130 -6.18 -7.92 11.39
N GLY A 131 -6.14 -7.13 10.33
CA GLY A 131 -6.46 -5.71 10.38
C GLY A 131 -7.85 -5.42 10.93
N ARG A 132 -8.86 -6.23 10.55
CA ARG A 132 -10.21 -6.17 11.12
C ARG A 132 -10.24 -6.55 12.60
N LYS A 133 -9.52 -7.62 12.98
CA LYS A 133 -9.42 -8.09 14.36
C LYS A 133 -8.82 -7.03 15.27
N VAL A 134 -7.70 -6.46 14.88
CA VAL A 134 -7.02 -5.40 15.64
C VAL A 134 -7.96 -4.21 15.88
N ARG A 135 -8.69 -3.74 14.85
CA ARG A 135 -9.63 -2.62 15.00
C ARG A 135 -10.81 -2.93 15.91
N ARG A 136 -11.29 -4.18 15.91
CA ARG A 136 -12.40 -4.61 16.76
C ARG A 136 -11.97 -4.80 18.21
N GLU A 137 -10.77 -5.34 18.46
CA GLU A 137 -10.32 -5.81 19.78
C GLU A 137 -9.42 -4.81 20.50
N THR A 138 -9.05 -3.71 19.82
CA THR A 138 -8.20 -2.66 20.41
C THR A 138 -8.82 -1.27 20.22
N ALA A 139 -8.23 -0.29 20.90
CA ALA A 139 -8.62 1.11 20.76
C ALA A 139 -7.91 1.83 19.59
N ILE A 140 -7.20 1.12 18.72
CA ILE A 140 -6.33 1.72 17.69
C ILE A 140 -7.08 2.67 16.74
N SER A 141 -8.35 2.39 16.46
CA SER A 141 -9.20 3.24 15.60
C SER A 141 -10.03 4.26 16.38
N ARG A 142 -9.95 4.26 17.72
CA ARG A 142 -10.68 5.22 18.54
C ARG A 142 -10.01 6.59 18.48
N GLY A 143 -10.66 7.53 17.81
CA GLY A 143 -10.12 8.88 17.61
C GLY A 143 -9.24 9.05 16.38
N SER A 144 -9.06 8.01 15.57
CA SER A 144 -8.46 8.17 14.25
C SER A 144 -9.38 9.00 13.38
N THR A 145 -9.11 10.27 13.32
CA THR A 145 -9.74 11.24 12.41
C THR A 145 -8.93 11.25 11.12
N SER A 146 -9.60 11.41 9.98
CA SER A 146 -8.87 11.64 8.73
C SER A 146 -7.97 12.88 8.84
N LEU A 147 -6.90 12.95 8.04
CA LEU A 147 -6.03 14.14 7.98
C LEU A 147 -6.85 15.41 7.80
N SER A 148 -7.88 15.38 6.96
CA SER A 148 -8.80 16.51 6.75
C SER A 148 -9.53 16.90 8.03
N SER A 149 -10.06 15.94 8.78
CA SER A 149 -10.74 16.22 10.06
C SER A 149 -9.77 16.72 11.14
N MET A 150 -8.51 16.27 11.14
CA MET A 150 -7.48 16.78 12.03
C MET A 150 -7.09 18.23 11.66
N ALA A 151 -6.94 18.52 10.36
CA ALA A 151 -6.67 19.86 9.88
C ALA A 151 -7.78 20.85 10.28
N ILE A 152 -9.05 20.44 10.12
CA ILE A 152 -10.20 21.24 10.55
C ILE A 152 -10.16 21.50 12.06
N LYS A 153 -9.99 20.47 12.89
CA LYS A 153 -9.87 20.62 14.34
C LYS A 153 -8.71 21.51 14.78
N LEU A 154 -7.59 21.46 14.05
CA LEU A 154 -6.44 22.30 14.31
C LEU A 154 -6.73 23.76 13.92
N ALA A 155 -7.39 23.97 12.78
CA ALA A 155 -7.81 25.28 12.33
C ALA A 155 -8.85 25.91 13.29
N GLU A 156 -9.83 25.15 13.76
CA GLU A 156 -10.82 25.58 14.78
C GLU A 156 -10.17 26.04 16.09
N LYS A 157 -9.08 25.41 16.49
CA LYS A 157 -8.31 25.82 17.68
C LYS A 157 -7.51 27.11 17.49
N LYS A 158 -7.17 27.47 16.26
CA LYS A 158 -6.33 28.64 15.94
C LYS A 158 -7.11 29.86 15.42
N ALA A 159 -8.30 29.63 14.89
CA ALA A 159 -9.13 30.68 14.30
C ALA A 159 -10.62 30.37 14.51
N ASP A 160 -11.41 31.44 14.68
CA ASP A 160 -12.86 31.31 14.66
C ASP A 160 -13.37 31.15 13.22
N LEU A 161 -13.47 29.89 12.77
CA LEU A 161 -13.82 29.55 11.39
C LEU A 161 -15.24 30.02 10.99
N GLN A 162 -16.13 30.31 11.96
CA GLN A 162 -17.46 30.83 11.67
C GLN A 162 -17.45 32.28 11.17
N ARG A 163 -16.32 32.97 11.39
CA ARG A 163 -16.11 34.37 10.98
C ARG A 163 -15.17 34.56 9.83
N GLN A 164 -14.72 33.48 9.22
CA GLN A 164 -13.70 33.52 8.13
C GLN A 164 -14.27 32.93 6.84
N THR A 165 -14.02 33.63 5.75
CA THR A 165 -14.24 33.09 4.40
C THR A 165 -13.00 32.31 3.97
N ILE A 166 -13.16 31.04 3.64
CA ILE A 166 -12.10 30.20 3.06
C ILE A 166 -12.28 30.23 1.54
N LEU A 167 -11.27 30.70 0.84
CA LEU A 167 -11.23 30.76 -0.61
C LEU A 167 -10.38 29.60 -1.15
#